data_e4eeff6ccf1ae9e3d9169aa76b7ba564
#
_entry.id   e4eeff6ccf1ae9e3d9169aa76b7ba564
#
_cell.length_a   1.000
_cell.length_b   1.000
_cell.length_c   1.000
_cell.angle_alpha   90.00
_cell.angle_beta   90.00
_cell.angle_gamma   90.00
#
_symmetry.space_group_name_H-M   'P 1'
#
loop_
_entity.id
_entity.type
_entity.pdbx_description
1 polymer ?
#
loop_
_entity_poly.entity_id
_entity_poly.type
_entity_poly.pdbx_seq_one_letter_code
_entity_poly.pdbx_strand_id
1 'polypeptide(L)'
;MDRKSLLEKIKLDRFIALDFETTGLSTEKDRIIEVAAILFENGEPAKRFVSLVKPILPIPKLIEGITGITNEMVEDAPSEKDIVDDLFGFIGKNPIVAHNTPF
;
A
#
# COMPACT_ATOMS: atom_id res chain seq x y z
N MET A 1 17.96 -5.40 -26.76
CA MET A 1 18.06 -5.03 -25.33
C MET A 1 17.14 -5.92 -24.52
N ASP A 2 17.65 -6.57 -23.47
CA ASP A 2 16.80 -7.41 -22.64
C ASP A 2 16.02 -6.55 -21.62
N ARG A 3 15.10 -7.21 -20.91
CA ARG A 3 14.23 -6.53 -19.96
C ARG A 3 15.03 -5.85 -18.83
N LYS A 4 16.05 -6.52 -18.32
CA LYS A 4 16.88 -5.97 -17.24
C LYS A 4 17.57 -4.67 -17.67
N SER A 5 18.21 -4.69 -18.83
CA SER A 5 18.91 -3.51 -19.35
C SER A 5 17.96 -2.36 -19.62
N LEU A 6 16.77 -2.66 -20.15
CA LEU A 6 15.75 -1.63 -20.37
C LEU A 6 15.31 -0.98 -19.05
N LEU A 7 15.03 -1.81 -18.04
CA LEU A 7 14.58 -1.30 -16.73
C LEU A 7 15.66 -0.44 -16.06
N GLU A 8 16.93 -0.83 -16.17
CA GLU A 8 18.03 -0.03 -15.64
C GLU A 8 18.10 1.34 -16.34
N LYS A 9 17.93 1.38 -17.66
CA LYS A 9 17.96 2.64 -18.41
C LYS A 9 16.85 3.59 -18.03
N ILE A 10 15.64 3.09 -17.77
CA ILE A 10 14.52 3.92 -17.35
C ILE A 10 14.42 4.06 -15.83
N LYS A 11 15.41 3.53 -15.09
CA LYS A 11 15.50 3.59 -13.63
C LYS A 11 14.34 2.93 -12.90
N LEU A 12 13.82 1.84 -13.49
CA LEU A 12 12.79 1.00 -12.89
C LEU A 12 13.29 -0.44 -12.68
N ASP A 13 14.61 -0.63 -12.59
CA ASP A 13 15.19 -1.91 -12.22
C ASP A 13 14.78 -2.30 -10.78
N ARG A 14 14.51 -1.31 -9.93
CA ARG A 14 13.93 -1.50 -8.60
C ARG A 14 12.82 -0.48 -8.40
N PHE A 15 11.64 -0.94 -8.00
CA PHE A 15 10.54 -0.05 -7.65
C PHE A 15 9.58 -0.75 -6.70
N ILE A 16 8.81 0.07 -5.99
CA ILE A 16 7.75 -0.40 -5.11
C ILE A 16 6.41 -0.18 -5.81
N ALA A 17 5.65 -1.26 -5.97
CA ALA A 17 4.25 -1.17 -6.36
C ALA A 17 3.43 -1.04 -5.07
N LEU A 18 2.67 0.05 -4.96
CA LEU A 18 1.96 0.41 -3.74
C LEU A 18 0.46 0.50 -4.02
N ASP A 19 -0.35 -0.13 -3.17
CA ASP A 19 -1.80 -0.10 -3.26
C ASP A 19 -2.39 0.03 -1.86
N PHE A 20 -3.52 0.75 -1.77
CA PHE A 20 -4.24 0.96 -0.52
C PHE A 20 -5.70 0.56 -0.70
N GLU A 21 -6.28 -0.04 0.36
CA GLU A 21 -7.72 -0.09 0.53
C GLU A 21 -8.11 0.97 1.56
N THR A 22 -9.19 1.69 1.29
CA THR A 22 -9.61 2.82 2.11
C THR A 22 -11.09 2.72 2.45
N THR A 23 -11.55 3.57 3.39
CA THR A 23 -12.96 3.64 3.76
C THR A 23 -13.80 4.39 2.73
N GLY A 24 -13.20 4.96 1.69
CA GLY A 24 -13.87 5.69 0.64
C GLY A 24 -12.89 6.47 -0.21
N LEU A 25 -13.38 7.40 -1.01
CA LEU A 25 -12.57 8.14 -1.99
C LEU A 25 -12.11 9.52 -1.52
N SER A 26 -12.62 10.01 -0.37
CA SER A 26 -12.26 11.33 0.15
C SER A 26 -10.92 11.28 0.87
N THR A 27 -9.96 12.07 0.41
CA THR A 27 -8.64 12.16 1.06
C THR A 27 -8.70 12.85 2.41
N GLU A 28 -9.76 13.62 2.68
CA GLU A 28 -9.93 14.35 3.94
C GLU A 28 -10.67 13.53 5.01
N LYS A 29 -11.68 12.78 4.60
CA LYS A 29 -12.59 12.08 5.51
C LYS A 29 -12.31 10.60 5.63
N ASP A 30 -11.82 9.98 4.57
CA ASP A 30 -11.61 8.56 4.54
C ASP A 30 -10.21 8.18 4.98
N ARG A 31 -10.06 6.96 5.46
CA ARG A 31 -8.83 6.47 6.04
C ARG A 31 -8.40 5.17 5.39
N ILE A 32 -7.11 4.93 5.41
CA ILE A 32 -6.50 3.69 4.92
C ILE A 32 -6.86 2.56 5.88
N ILE A 33 -7.24 1.41 5.34
CA ILE A 33 -7.55 0.20 6.11
C ILE A 33 -6.67 -0.98 5.73
N GLU A 34 -5.99 -0.92 4.59
CA GLU A 34 -4.99 -1.92 4.19
C GLU A 34 -3.92 -1.26 3.33
N VAL A 35 -2.69 -1.71 3.54
CA VAL A 35 -1.55 -1.31 2.71
C VAL A 35 -0.94 -2.56 2.10
N ALA A 36 -0.67 -2.53 0.81
CA ALA A 36 0.07 -3.58 0.12
C ALA A 36 1.20 -2.93 -0.68
N ALA A 37 2.43 -3.31 -0.39
CA ALA A 37 3.60 -2.82 -1.10
C ALA A 37 4.46 -3.99 -1.52
N ILE A 38 4.89 -4.00 -2.77
CA ILE A 38 5.72 -5.07 -3.33
C ILE A 38 6.95 -4.45 -3.94
N LEU A 39 8.12 -4.90 -3.51
CA LEU A 39 9.39 -4.53 -4.14
C LEU A 39 9.61 -5.42 -5.35
N PHE A 40 9.76 -4.79 -6.51
CA PHE A 40 10.15 -5.47 -7.74
C PHE A 40 11.62 -5.20 -8.04
N GLU A 41 12.32 -6.24 -8.41
CA GLU A 41 13.71 -6.17 -8.87
C GLU A 41 13.80 -6.81 -10.25
N ASN A 42 14.20 -6.04 -11.24
CA ASN A 42 14.32 -6.48 -12.62
C ASN A 42 13.03 -7.14 -13.14
N GLY A 43 11.88 -6.59 -12.75
CA GLY A 43 10.57 -7.07 -13.18
C GLY A 43 10.01 -8.25 -12.40
N GLU A 44 10.71 -8.71 -11.36
CA GLU A 44 10.26 -9.84 -10.53
C GLU A 44 9.95 -9.36 -9.12
N PRO A 45 8.86 -9.87 -8.48
CA PRO A 45 8.59 -9.55 -7.09
C PRO A 45 9.68 -10.14 -6.18
N ALA A 46 10.25 -9.30 -5.32
CA ALA A 46 11.33 -9.70 -4.43
C ALA A 46 10.92 -9.72 -2.97
N LYS A 47 10.18 -8.70 -2.50
CA LYS A 47 9.73 -8.58 -1.11
C LYS A 47 8.33 -8.02 -1.05
N ARG A 48 7.61 -8.32 0.03
CA ARG A 48 6.26 -7.85 0.28
C ARG A 48 6.14 -7.19 1.64
N PHE A 49 5.33 -6.15 1.69
CA PHE A 49 4.85 -5.56 2.93
C PHE A 49 3.34 -5.42 2.81
N VAL A 50 2.59 -6.21 3.58
CA VAL A 50 1.13 -6.18 3.55
C VAL A 50 0.62 -6.11 4.97
N SER A 51 -0.24 -5.13 5.27
CA SER A 51 -0.80 -4.98 6.60
C SER A 51 -2.18 -4.36 6.55
N LEU A 52 -3.06 -4.85 7.41
CA LEU A 52 -4.28 -4.14 7.76
C LEU A 52 -3.90 -2.93 8.62
N VAL A 53 -4.74 -1.91 8.60
CA VAL A 53 -4.54 -0.67 9.36
C VAL A 53 -5.83 -0.37 10.12
N LYS A 54 -5.70 -0.06 11.40
CA LYS A 54 -6.86 0.32 12.21
C LYS A 54 -7.19 1.79 11.96
N PRO A 55 -8.37 2.10 11.36
CA PRO A 55 -8.75 3.49 11.14
C PRO A 55 -9.25 4.13 12.45
N ILE A 56 -9.23 5.46 12.50
CA ILE A 56 -9.73 6.22 13.65
C ILE A 56 -11.24 6.04 13.83
N LEU A 57 -11.97 5.96 12.71
CA LEU A 57 -13.42 5.80 12.71
C LEU A 57 -13.79 4.40 12.20
N PRO A 58 -14.97 3.89 12.59
CA PRO A 58 -15.41 2.57 12.11
C PRO A 58 -15.53 2.52 10.58
N ILE A 59 -15.29 1.34 10.02
CA ILE A 59 -15.46 1.09 8.59
C ILE A 59 -16.96 1.01 8.29
N PRO A 60 -17.49 1.80 7.32
CA PRO A 60 -18.89 1.68 6.93
C PRO A 60 -19.21 0.28 6.38
N LYS A 61 -20.43 -0.17 6.62
CA LYS A 61 -20.85 -1.51 6.17
C LYS A 61 -20.72 -1.70 4.65
N LEU A 62 -21.01 -0.65 3.90
CA LEU A 62 -20.85 -0.70 2.44
C LEU A 62 -19.41 -1.02 2.05
N ILE A 63 -18.46 -0.41 2.73
CA ILE A 63 -17.04 -0.62 2.46
C ILE A 63 -16.59 -2.02 2.91
N GLU A 64 -17.12 -2.51 4.02
CA GLU A 64 -16.88 -3.90 4.43
C GLU A 64 -17.31 -4.88 3.33
N GLY A 65 -18.45 -4.62 2.71
CA GLY A 65 -18.96 -5.46 1.61
C GLY A 65 -18.11 -5.39 0.34
N ILE A 66 -17.55 -4.21 0.03
CA ILE A 66 -16.75 -4.01 -1.18
C ILE A 66 -15.34 -4.57 -1.02
N THR A 67 -14.70 -4.28 0.11
CA THR A 67 -13.30 -4.65 0.34
C THR A 67 -13.11 -6.01 0.99
N GLY A 68 -14.13 -6.50 1.68
CA GLY A 68 -14.01 -7.70 2.49
C GLY A 68 -13.30 -7.46 3.83
N ILE A 69 -12.92 -6.22 4.13
CA ILE A 69 -12.23 -5.86 5.36
C ILE A 69 -13.26 -5.35 6.37
N THR A 70 -13.37 -6.02 7.50
CA THR A 70 -14.37 -5.71 8.53
C THR A 70 -13.76 -4.97 9.70
N ASN A 71 -14.60 -4.30 10.49
CA ASN A 71 -14.16 -3.64 11.72
C ASN A 71 -13.49 -4.63 12.69
N GLU A 72 -13.99 -5.85 12.74
CA GLU A 72 -13.40 -6.90 13.57
C GLU A 72 -11.98 -7.24 13.13
N MET A 73 -11.75 -7.32 11.81
CA MET A 73 -10.43 -7.65 11.26
C MET A 73 -9.36 -6.61 11.59
N VAL A 74 -9.72 -5.34 11.69
CA VAL A 74 -8.76 -4.25 11.95
C VAL A 74 -8.65 -3.88 13.42
N GLU A 75 -9.41 -4.55 14.30
CA GLU A 75 -9.45 -4.21 15.72
C GLU A 75 -8.09 -4.22 16.38
N ASP A 76 -7.25 -5.21 16.06
CA ASP A 76 -5.89 -5.34 16.60
C ASP A 76 -4.81 -4.94 15.61
N ALA A 77 -5.18 -4.31 14.51
CA ALA A 77 -4.22 -3.86 13.51
C ALA A 77 -3.46 -2.62 13.99
N PRO A 78 -2.25 -2.38 13.47
CA PRO A 78 -1.51 -1.17 13.81
C PRO A 78 -2.26 0.09 13.35
N SER A 79 -2.02 1.19 14.06
CA SER A 79 -2.58 2.48 13.69
C SER A 79 -1.93 3.00 12.41
N GLU A 80 -2.57 3.98 11.77
CA GLU A 80 -2.01 4.64 10.60
C GLU A 80 -0.62 5.20 10.88
N LYS A 81 -0.42 5.81 12.05
CA LYS A 81 0.87 6.37 12.45
C LYS A 81 1.97 5.29 12.50
N ASP A 82 1.66 4.16 13.11
CA ASP A 82 2.64 3.08 13.23
C ASP A 82 2.97 2.46 11.88
N ILE A 83 1.95 2.27 11.03
CA ILE A 83 2.15 1.65 9.73
C ILE A 83 2.96 2.53 8.78
N VAL A 84 2.82 3.85 8.89
CA VAL A 84 3.56 4.80 8.04
C VAL A 84 5.07 4.66 8.24
N ASP A 85 5.51 4.54 9.49
CA ASP A 85 6.93 4.38 9.77
C ASP A 85 7.49 3.07 9.19
N ASP A 86 6.75 1.98 9.36
CA ASP A 86 7.14 0.67 8.82
C ASP A 86 7.15 0.68 7.30
N LEU A 87 6.15 1.31 6.70
CA LEU A 87 6.04 1.42 5.24
C LEU A 87 7.20 2.23 4.66
N PHE A 88 7.54 3.36 5.28
CA PHE A 88 8.67 4.18 4.84
C PHE A 88 9.99 3.40 4.93
N GLY A 89 10.16 2.60 5.98
CA GLY A 89 11.31 1.72 6.10
C GLY A 89 11.39 0.70 4.97
N PHE A 90 10.24 0.14 4.60
CA PHE A 90 10.16 -0.81 3.49
C PHE A 90 10.46 -0.16 2.14
N ILE A 91 9.90 1.03 1.90
CA ILE A 91 10.08 1.74 0.62
C ILE A 91 11.54 2.16 0.43
N GLY A 92 12.18 2.67 1.48
CA GLY A 92 13.54 3.16 1.39
C GLY A 92 13.66 4.27 0.37
N LYS A 93 14.64 4.14 -0.54
CA LYS A 93 14.87 5.12 -1.61
C LYS A 93 14.36 4.66 -2.97
N ASN A 94 13.55 3.60 -3.00
CA ASN A 94 13.06 3.07 -4.25
C ASN A 94 11.96 3.96 -4.84
N PRO A 95 11.87 4.07 -6.18
CA PRO A 95 10.73 4.72 -6.82
C PRO A 95 9.44 4.00 -6.48
N ILE A 96 8.33 4.75 -6.43
CA ILE A 96 7.01 4.21 -6.11
C ILE A 96 6.14 4.28 -7.36
N VAL A 97 5.45 3.18 -7.66
CA VAL A 97 4.38 3.14 -8.65
C VAL A 97 3.10 2.84 -7.88
N ALA A 98 2.15 3.76 -7.93
CA ALA A 98 0.92 3.66 -7.16
C ALA A 98 -0.30 3.98 -8.01
N HIS A 99 -1.42 3.37 -7.63
CA HIS A 99 -2.74 3.69 -8.16
C HIS A 99 -3.47 4.51 -7.08
N ASN A 100 -4.35 5.44 -7.49
CA ASN A 100 -5.09 6.33 -6.57
C ASN A 100 -4.16 7.19 -5.71
N THR A 101 -3.23 7.86 -6.38
CA THR A 101 -2.20 8.65 -5.73
C THR A 101 -2.65 9.79 -4.81
N PRO A 102 -3.89 10.35 -4.85
CA PRO A 102 -4.29 11.35 -3.86
C PRO A 102 -4.22 10.85 -2.41
N PHE A 103 -4.30 9.56 -2.20
CA PHE A 103 -4.07 8.97 -0.90
C PHE A 103 -2.59 8.78 -0.64
#